data_a56a967ef13aa6b503d01fd14550b4dc
#
_entry.id   a56a967ef13aa6b503d01fd14550b4dc
#
_cell.length_a   1.000
_cell.length_b   1.000
_cell.length_c   1.000
_cell.angle_alpha   90.00
_cell.angle_beta   90.00
_cell.angle_gamma   90.00
#
_symmetry.space_group_name_H-M   'P 1'
#
loop_
_entity.id
_entity.type
_entity.pdbx_description
1 polymer ?
#
loop_
_entity_poly.entity_id
_entity_poly.type
_entity_poly.pdbx_seq_one_letter_code
_entity_poly.pdbx_strand_id
1 'polypeptide(L)'
;MIEGFALLLMALCVVLRMTVLDSDVYRNNAMMNANFFALSMAFLIFALFNMVFVGGFFKTAYKIGRPFVTFIIVCILVTFAAEAPHHIPGLERVNALGTDDILLQLLLLLAGIVIYLLVTVLSYKGSCRHFEKIDI
;
A
#
# COMPACT_ATOMS: atom_id res chain seq x y z
N MET A 1 -6.49 8.72 11.37
CA MET A 1 -7.86 8.90 10.83
C MET A 1 -7.90 8.96 9.30
N ILE A 2 -7.08 9.80 8.65
CA ILE A 2 -7.09 9.96 7.17
C ILE A 2 -6.75 8.65 6.44
N GLU A 3 -5.71 7.93 6.86
CA GLU A 3 -5.31 6.65 6.27
C GLU A 3 -6.40 5.59 6.39
N GLY A 4 -7.04 5.47 7.57
CA GLY A 4 -8.13 4.52 7.78
C GLY A 4 -9.33 4.80 6.88
N PHE A 5 -9.66 6.07 6.66
CA PHE A 5 -10.71 6.45 5.73
C PHE A 5 -10.33 6.13 4.28
N ALA A 6 -9.09 6.43 3.87
CA ALA A 6 -8.60 6.10 2.54
C ALA A 6 -8.62 4.58 2.27
N LEU A 7 -8.12 3.78 3.22
CA LEU A 7 -8.14 2.32 3.13
C LEU A 7 -9.56 1.76 3.07
N LEU A 8 -10.50 2.33 3.82
CA LEU A 8 -11.91 1.94 3.78
C LEU A 8 -12.54 2.25 2.43
N LEU A 9 -12.27 3.42 1.85
CA LEU A 9 -12.72 3.76 0.50
C LEU A 9 -12.13 2.82 -0.54
N MET A 10 -10.83 2.50 -0.46
CA MET A 10 -10.19 1.56 -1.37
C MET A 10 -10.79 0.16 -1.24
N ALA A 11 -11.04 -0.32 -0.01
CA ALA A 11 -11.71 -1.59 0.20
C ALA A 11 -13.12 -1.61 -0.40
N LEU A 12 -13.89 -0.54 -0.24
CA LEU A 12 -15.20 -0.39 -0.86
C LEU A 12 -15.11 -0.43 -2.39
N CYS A 13 -14.14 0.27 -2.99
CA CYS A 13 -13.91 0.23 -4.44
C CYS A 13 -13.58 -1.18 -4.93
N VAL A 14 -12.73 -1.92 -4.19
CA VAL A 14 -12.40 -3.32 -4.52
C VAL A 14 -13.65 -4.20 -4.48
N VAL A 15 -14.45 -4.11 -3.41
CA VAL A 15 -15.69 -4.89 -3.28
C VAL A 15 -16.67 -4.56 -4.39
N LEU A 16 -16.91 -3.27 -4.67
CA LEU A 16 -17.80 -2.84 -5.77
C LEU A 16 -17.28 -3.34 -7.12
N ARG A 17 -15.97 -3.27 -7.35
CA ARG A 17 -15.35 -3.74 -8.58
C ARG A 17 -15.54 -5.25 -8.77
N MET A 18 -15.38 -6.03 -7.70
CA MET A 18 -15.49 -7.48 -7.76
C MET A 18 -16.92 -8.00 -7.80
N THR A 19 -17.90 -7.21 -7.37
CA THR A 19 -19.31 -7.66 -7.26
C THR A 19 -20.25 -7.03 -8.26
N VAL A 20 -20.10 -5.74 -8.56
CA VAL A 20 -21.05 -4.96 -9.37
C VAL A 20 -20.50 -4.65 -10.77
N LEU A 21 -19.20 -4.37 -10.86
CA LEU A 21 -18.54 -3.92 -12.09
C LEU A 21 -17.78 -5.05 -12.79
N ASP A 22 -18.28 -6.29 -12.71
CA ASP A 22 -17.66 -7.46 -13.33
C ASP A 22 -18.10 -7.63 -14.80
N SER A 23 -17.84 -6.61 -15.63
CA SER A 23 -18.08 -6.68 -17.07
C SER A 23 -16.76 -6.98 -17.82
N ASP A 24 -16.87 -7.56 -19.03
CA ASP A 24 -15.72 -7.90 -19.86
C ASP A 24 -14.82 -6.70 -20.18
N VAL A 25 -15.38 -5.50 -20.28
CA VAL A 25 -14.64 -4.25 -20.49
C VAL A 25 -13.68 -3.98 -19.34
N TYR A 26 -14.11 -4.24 -18.11
CA TYR A 26 -13.28 -4.04 -16.92
C TYR A 26 -12.30 -5.20 -16.70
N ARG A 27 -12.71 -6.44 -17.01
CA ARG A 27 -11.85 -7.62 -16.90
C ARG A 27 -10.60 -7.53 -17.78
N ASN A 28 -10.74 -6.98 -18.98
CA ASN A 28 -9.66 -6.90 -19.95
C ASN A 28 -8.76 -5.66 -19.77
N ASN A 29 -9.02 -4.81 -18.79
CA ASN A 29 -8.23 -3.60 -18.56
C ASN A 29 -7.41 -3.74 -17.26
N ALA A 30 -6.14 -4.10 -17.40
CA ALA A 30 -5.20 -4.28 -16.28
C ALA A 30 -5.05 -3.03 -15.40
N MET A 31 -5.11 -1.82 -15.99
CA MET A 31 -5.01 -0.56 -15.23
C MET A 31 -6.22 -0.29 -14.35
N MET A 32 -7.35 -0.96 -14.60
CA MET A 32 -8.57 -0.84 -13.79
C MET A 32 -8.78 -2.03 -12.86
N ASN A 33 -7.77 -2.87 -12.70
CA ASN A 33 -7.85 -4.05 -11.85
C ASN A 33 -7.76 -3.66 -10.37
N ALA A 34 -8.92 -3.46 -9.75
CA ALA A 34 -9.02 -3.27 -8.30
C ALA A 34 -9.36 -4.64 -7.66
N ASN A 35 -8.36 -5.32 -7.17
CA ASN A 35 -8.44 -6.62 -6.51
C ASN A 35 -7.86 -6.58 -5.09
N PHE A 36 -7.87 -7.70 -4.37
CA PHE A 36 -7.29 -7.77 -3.02
C PHE A 36 -5.77 -7.60 -3.00
N PHE A 37 -5.07 -7.93 -4.09
CA PHE A 37 -3.64 -7.63 -4.21
C PHE A 37 -3.38 -6.12 -4.28
N ALA A 38 -4.16 -5.38 -5.07
CA ALA A 38 -4.06 -3.92 -5.14
C ALA A 38 -4.32 -3.27 -3.77
N LEU A 39 -5.30 -3.79 -3.01
CA LEU A 39 -5.55 -3.34 -1.63
C LEU A 39 -4.36 -3.66 -0.71
N SER A 40 -3.72 -4.82 -0.86
CA SER A 40 -2.49 -5.17 -0.14
C SER A 40 -1.37 -4.17 -0.43
N MET A 41 -1.18 -3.79 -1.70
CA MET A 41 -0.19 -2.78 -2.09
C MET A 41 -0.49 -1.40 -1.48
N ALA A 42 -1.77 -1.03 -1.36
CA ALA A 42 -2.15 0.18 -0.65
C ALA A 42 -1.72 0.17 0.83
N PHE A 43 -1.92 -0.95 1.54
CA PHE A 43 -1.41 -1.10 2.91
C PHE A 43 0.12 -0.94 2.98
N LEU A 44 0.86 -1.50 2.02
CA LEU A 44 2.32 -1.35 1.96
C LEU A 44 2.73 0.11 1.70
N ILE A 45 2.04 0.83 0.81
CA ILE A 45 2.31 2.25 0.54
C ILE A 45 2.08 3.09 1.80
N PHE A 46 1.00 2.86 2.57
CA PHE A 46 0.78 3.55 3.83
C PHE A 46 1.80 3.15 4.91
N ALA A 47 2.24 1.89 4.96
CA ALA A 47 3.33 1.48 5.83
C ALA A 47 4.62 2.25 5.52
N LEU A 48 4.96 2.38 4.24
CA LEU A 48 6.12 3.14 3.77
C LEU A 48 5.96 4.65 4.03
N PHE A 49 4.76 5.20 3.88
CA PHE A 49 4.47 6.58 4.26
C PHE A 49 4.78 6.81 5.74
N ASN A 50 4.29 5.95 6.62
CA ASN A 50 4.52 6.04 8.05
C ASN A 50 6.02 5.91 8.40
N MET A 51 6.74 4.99 7.76
CA MET A 51 8.14 4.74 8.05
C MET A 51 9.05 5.83 7.45
N VAL A 52 8.89 6.14 6.18
CA VAL A 52 9.81 7.01 5.43
C VAL A 52 9.45 8.48 5.60
N PHE A 53 8.19 8.84 5.40
CA PHE A 53 7.77 10.24 5.50
C PHE A 53 7.60 10.67 6.95
N VAL A 54 6.73 10.02 7.71
CA VAL A 54 6.43 10.43 9.10
C VAL A 54 7.67 10.22 9.98
N GLY A 55 8.28 9.03 9.94
CA GLY A 55 9.51 8.75 10.69
C GLY A 55 10.67 9.65 10.29
N GLY A 56 10.84 9.93 9.00
CA GLY A 56 11.85 10.84 8.48
C GLY A 56 11.62 12.29 8.88
N PHE A 57 10.36 12.75 8.90
CA PHE A 57 9.98 14.08 9.34
C PHE A 57 10.42 14.37 10.78
N PHE A 58 10.12 13.48 11.70
CA PHE A 58 10.56 13.63 13.10
C PHE A 58 12.08 13.48 13.26
N LYS A 59 12.71 12.59 12.49
CA LYS A 59 14.16 12.39 12.50
C LYS A 59 14.93 13.63 12.01
N THR A 60 14.37 14.38 11.06
CA THR A 60 15.02 15.56 10.45
C THR A 60 14.61 16.89 11.10
N ALA A 61 14.11 16.87 12.33
CA ALA A 61 13.62 18.06 13.03
C ALA A 61 12.61 18.86 12.18
N TYR A 62 11.55 18.17 11.77
CA TYR A 62 10.41 18.72 11.00
C TYR A 62 10.73 19.21 9.58
N LYS A 63 11.84 18.80 8.98
CA LYS A 63 12.14 19.12 7.58
C LYS A 63 11.40 18.17 6.65
N ILE A 64 10.50 18.71 5.82
CA ILE A 64 9.61 17.94 4.93
C ILE A 64 10.36 17.45 3.68
N GLY A 65 11.29 18.24 3.12
CA GLY A 65 11.81 18.03 1.78
C GLY A 65 12.42 16.63 1.53
N ARG A 66 13.41 16.24 2.34
CA ARG A 66 14.07 14.92 2.16
C ARG A 66 13.12 13.74 2.38
N PRO A 67 12.35 13.66 3.49
CA PRO A 67 11.41 12.56 3.69
C PRO A 67 10.37 12.45 2.58
N PHE A 68 9.88 13.59 2.09
CA PHE A 68 8.89 13.61 1.01
C PHE A 68 9.46 13.06 -0.30
N VAL A 69 10.63 13.57 -0.75
CA VAL A 69 11.27 13.08 -1.98
C VAL A 69 11.60 11.60 -1.89
N THR A 70 12.16 11.15 -0.75
CA THR A 70 12.45 9.74 -0.53
C THR A 70 11.18 8.88 -0.60
N PHE A 71 10.09 9.33 0.03
CA PHE A 71 8.80 8.63 -0.02
C PHE A 71 8.27 8.51 -1.46
N ILE A 72 8.30 9.60 -2.25
CA ILE A 72 7.85 9.57 -3.65
C ILE A 72 8.65 8.56 -4.47
N ILE A 73 9.99 8.54 -4.34
CA ILE A 73 10.85 7.57 -5.04
C ILE A 73 10.46 6.14 -4.66
N VAL A 74 10.29 5.87 -3.36
CA VAL A 74 9.91 4.55 -2.87
C VAL A 74 8.51 4.15 -3.37
N CYS A 75 7.54 5.08 -3.36
CA CYS A 75 6.20 4.83 -3.93
C CYS A 75 6.26 4.42 -5.40
N ILE A 76 7.03 5.15 -6.21
CA ILE A 76 7.20 4.84 -7.63
C ILE A 76 7.77 3.41 -7.79
N LEU A 77 8.83 3.06 -7.05
CA LEU A 77 9.45 1.73 -7.11
C LEU A 77 8.47 0.62 -6.70
N VAL A 78 7.68 0.83 -5.64
CA VAL A 78 6.67 -0.15 -5.18
C VAL A 78 5.55 -0.29 -6.19
N THR A 79 5.10 0.79 -6.81
CA THR A 79 4.07 0.74 -7.85
C THR A 79 4.55 -0.05 -9.07
N PHE A 80 5.77 0.21 -9.55
CA PHE A 80 6.36 -0.60 -10.63
C PHE A 80 6.53 -2.07 -10.25
N ALA A 81 6.94 -2.36 -9.01
CA ALA A 81 7.05 -3.73 -8.53
C ALA A 81 5.69 -4.44 -8.42
N ALA A 82 4.63 -3.70 -8.10
CA ALA A 82 3.25 -4.22 -8.05
C ALA A 82 2.70 -4.54 -9.44
N GLU A 83 3.09 -3.78 -10.46
CA GLU A 83 2.68 -4.02 -11.85
C GLU A 83 3.52 -5.12 -12.54
N ALA A 84 4.76 -5.35 -12.11
CA ALA A 84 5.68 -6.30 -12.72
C ALA A 84 5.10 -7.74 -12.84
N PRO A 85 4.39 -8.31 -11.85
CA PRO A 85 3.82 -9.65 -11.94
C PRO A 85 2.86 -9.83 -13.11
N HIS A 86 2.20 -8.77 -13.55
CA HIS A 86 1.27 -8.81 -14.67
C HIS A 86 1.98 -9.01 -16.03
N HIS A 87 3.25 -8.67 -16.11
CA HIS A 87 4.06 -8.73 -17.33
C HIS A 87 5.06 -9.90 -17.34
N ILE A 88 5.20 -10.63 -16.23
CA ILE A 88 6.17 -11.74 -16.11
C ILE A 88 5.41 -13.08 -16.20
N PRO A 89 5.68 -13.91 -17.23
CA PRO A 89 5.07 -15.22 -17.35
C PRO A 89 5.26 -16.07 -16.07
N GLY A 90 4.17 -16.62 -15.56
CA GLY A 90 4.16 -17.45 -14.34
C GLY A 90 3.92 -16.68 -13.03
N LEU A 91 4.02 -15.33 -13.02
CA LEU A 91 3.69 -14.50 -11.87
C LEU A 91 2.31 -13.81 -11.99
N GLU A 92 1.60 -14.03 -13.08
CA GLU A 92 0.27 -13.47 -13.36
C GLU A 92 -0.73 -13.76 -12.24
N ARG A 93 -0.59 -14.90 -11.57
CA ARG A 93 -1.43 -15.30 -10.43
C ARG A 93 -1.35 -14.36 -9.23
N VAL A 94 -0.23 -13.66 -9.05
CA VAL A 94 -0.02 -12.75 -7.91
C VAL A 94 -0.95 -11.53 -8.02
N ASN A 95 -1.13 -11.03 -9.24
CA ASN A 95 -2.04 -9.93 -9.55
C ASN A 95 -3.11 -10.39 -10.55
N ALA A 96 -3.78 -11.50 -10.22
CA ALA A 96 -4.82 -12.08 -11.06
C ALA A 96 -6.05 -11.17 -11.18
N LEU A 97 -6.75 -11.27 -12.31
CA LEU A 97 -7.92 -10.46 -12.59
C LEU A 97 -9.14 -10.93 -11.77
N GLY A 98 -9.89 -9.99 -11.25
CA GLY A 98 -11.15 -10.27 -10.55
C GLY A 98 -10.98 -11.23 -9.37
N THR A 99 -11.72 -12.34 -9.39
CA THR A 99 -11.72 -13.37 -8.33
C THR A 99 -10.79 -14.55 -8.61
N ASP A 100 -10.04 -14.50 -9.71
CA ASP A 100 -9.09 -15.55 -10.03
C ASP A 100 -7.98 -15.62 -8.96
N ASP A 101 -7.63 -16.83 -8.55
CA ASP A 101 -6.67 -17.08 -7.46
C ASP A 101 -6.97 -16.29 -6.15
N ILE A 102 -8.26 -16.14 -5.81
CA ILE A 102 -8.74 -15.35 -4.66
C ILE A 102 -8.04 -15.72 -3.34
N LEU A 103 -7.72 -17.00 -3.14
CA LEU A 103 -7.04 -17.45 -1.93
C LEU A 103 -5.64 -16.84 -1.82
N LEU A 104 -4.89 -16.80 -2.93
CA LEU A 104 -3.57 -16.18 -2.97
C LEU A 104 -3.68 -14.67 -2.73
N GLN A 105 -4.65 -14.01 -3.36
CA GLN A 105 -4.89 -12.59 -3.15
C GLN A 105 -5.23 -12.25 -1.69
N LEU A 106 -6.05 -13.08 -1.01
CA LEU A 106 -6.39 -12.92 0.40
C LEU A 106 -5.17 -13.13 1.31
N LEU A 107 -4.31 -14.10 1.02
CA LEU A 107 -3.08 -14.31 1.76
C LEU A 107 -2.13 -13.11 1.62
N LEU A 108 -2.01 -12.55 0.43
CA LEU A 108 -1.23 -11.34 0.18
C LEU A 108 -1.82 -10.12 0.88
N LEU A 109 -3.15 -9.99 0.89
CA LEU A 109 -3.83 -8.93 1.64
C LEU A 109 -3.55 -9.05 3.14
N LEU A 110 -3.67 -10.25 3.70
CA LEU A 110 -3.36 -10.48 5.11
C LEU A 110 -1.90 -10.11 5.43
N ALA A 111 -0.96 -10.52 4.58
CA ALA A 111 0.45 -10.14 4.73
C ALA A 111 0.64 -8.61 4.68
N GLY A 112 -0.02 -7.92 3.75
CA GLY A 112 0.02 -6.45 3.65
C GLY A 112 -0.50 -5.76 4.91
N ILE A 113 -1.63 -6.23 5.46
CA ILE A 113 -2.21 -5.73 6.72
C ILE A 113 -1.23 -5.93 7.88
N VAL A 114 -0.66 -7.12 8.03
CA VAL A 114 0.30 -7.43 9.11
C VAL A 114 1.53 -6.53 9.01
N ILE A 115 2.11 -6.39 7.82
CA ILE A 115 3.26 -5.51 7.59
C ILE A 115 2.90 -4.06 7.92
N TYR A 116 1.74 -3.56 7.46
CA TYR A 116 1.26 -2.22 7.77
C TYR A 116 1.18 -1.96 9.28
N LEU A 117 0.55 -2.87 10.03
CA LEU A 117 0.41 -2.74 11.47
C LEU A 117 1.77 -2.74 12.19
N LEU A 118 2.65 -3.68 11.85
CA LEU A 118 3.99 -3.78 12.44
C LEU A 118 4.83 -2.53 12.16
N VAL A 119 4.89 -2.10 10.89
CA VAL A 119 5.67 -0.93 10.48
C VAL A 119 5.12 0.35 11.10
N THR A 120 3.79 0.50 11.15
CA THR A 120 3.15 1.68 11.77
C THR A 120 3.48 1.77 13.25
N VAL A 121 3.41 0.66 14.01
CA VAL A 121 3.78 0.63 15.43
C VAL A 121 5.27 0.94 15.64
N LEU A 122 6.15 0.38 14.81
CA LEU A 122 7.59 0.65 14.90
C LEU A 122 7.92 2.11 14.54
N SER A 123 7.30 2.63 13.50
CA SER A 123 7.46 4.02 13.07
C SER A 123 6.96 4.98 14.14
N TYR A 124 5.80 4.70 14.74
CA TYR A 124 5.25 5.50 15.84
C TYR A 124 6.22 5.55 17.03
N LYS A 125 6.70 4.40 17.51
CA LYS A 125 7.67 4.33 18.61
C LYS A 125 8.97 5.08 18.28
N GLY A 126 9.46 4.97 17.05
CA GLY A 126 10.63 5.70 16.57
C GLY A 126 10.40 7.22 16.56
N SER A 127 9.24 7.64 16.05
CA SER A 127 8.86 9.06 15.98
C SER A 127 8.73 9.69 17.38
N CYS A 128 8.12 9.00 18.34
CA CYS A 128 8.04 9.47 19.73
C CYS A 128 9.42 9.71 20.33
N ARG A 129 10.36 8.76 20.15
CA ARG A 129 11.73 8.89 20.66
C ARG A 129 12.48 10.07 20.03
N HIS A 130 12.22 10.37 18.76
CA HIS A 130 12.83 11.53 18.10
C HIS A 130 12.19 12.84 18.54
N PHE A 131 10.87 12.84 18.73
CA PHE A 131 10.14 14.00 19.24
C PHE A 131 10.67 14.43 20.62
N GLU A 132 10.77 13.48 21.56
CA GLU A 132 11.30 13.74 22.91
C GLU A 132 12.72 14.34 22.92
N LYS A 133 13.54 14.05 21.89
CA LYS A 133 14.91 14.60 21.78
C LYS A 133 14.96 16.02 21.21
N ILE A 134 13.91 16.47 20.55
CA ILE A 134 13.84 17.79 19.91
C ILE A 134 13.27 18.82 20.88
N ASP A 135 12.44 18.39 21.80
CA ASP A 135 11.70 19.26 22.74
C ASP A 135 12.48 19.56 24.05
N ILE A 136 13.75 19.11 24.14
CA ILE A 136 14.69 19.41 25.22
C ILE A 136 15.80 20.33 24.68
#